data_05281a208d395f85a87c33548052e76c
#
_entry.id   05281a208d395f85a87c33548052e76c
#
_cell.length_a   1.000
_cell.length_b   1.000
_cell.length_c   1.000
_cell.angle_alpha   90.00
_cell.angle_beta   90.00
_cell.angle_gamma   90.00
#
_symmetry.space_group_name_H-M   'P 1'
#
loop_
_entity.id
_entity.type
_entity.pdbx_description
1 polymer ?
#
loop_
_entity_poly.entity_id
_entity_poly.type
_entity_poly.pdbx_seq_one_letter_code
_entity_poly.pdbx_strand_id
1 'polypeptide(L)'
;MRNLKRALSLLLSSTMVLGMVVMGGSAAGYQDVDASNDNQEAIEVLQAVGIMSGVDDAGNFNPDGSLTRNEMAVVMAHLLNLDYDYYRGVNTFTDVPDWAAPYVAACVAEGVTAGIGNGLYGGDQQITAAQAGLMVMKALGYFQNQEDFGSDWQVATIRQASYINLFDKVNSNAESA
;
A
#
# COMPACT_ATOMS: atom_id res chain seq x y z
N MET A 1 14.37 39.43 -0.71
CA MET A 1 15.01 38.14 -0.37
C MET A 1 14.01 36.98 -0.13
N ARG A 2 12.84 37.22 0.50
CA ARG A 2 11.84 36.16 0.78
C ARG A 2 11.18 35.56 -0.50
N ASN A 3 10.96 36.38 -1.52
CA ASN A 3 10.36 35.96 -2.79
C ASN A 3 11.34 35.20 -3.71
N LEU A 4 12.64 35.53 -3.61
CA LEU A 4 13.68 34.82 -4.35
C LEU A 4 13.89 33.39 -3.84
N LYS A 5 13.79 33.17 -2.51
CA LYS A 5 13.88 31.82 -1.91
C LYS A 5 12.66 30.95 -2.30
N ARG A 6 11.45 31.53 -2.39
CA ARG A 6 10.24 30.83 -2.85
C ARG A 6 10.29 30.51 -4.34
N ALA A 7 10.80 31.43 -5.17
CA ALA A 7 11.00 31.17 -6.60
C ALA A 7 12.07 30.09 -6.83
N LEU A 8 13.15 30.08 -6.04
CA LEU A 8 14.21 29.08 -6.13
C LEU A 8 13.74 27.70 -5.69
N SER A 9 12.89 27.59 -4.64
CA SER A 9 12.33 26.32 -4.19
C SER A 9 11.32 25.74 -5.19
N LEU A 10 10.53 26.58 -5.86
CA LEU A 10 9.60 26.16 -6.91
C LEU A 10 10.34 25.70 -8.18
N LEU A 11 11.45 26.36 -8.54
CA LEU A 11 12.30 25.94 -9.65
C LEU A 11 13.04 24.62 -9.34
N LEU A 12 13.54 24.42 -8.12
CA LEU A 12 14.18 23.16 -7.74
C LEU A 12 13.17 21.99 -7.71
N SER A 13 11.96 22.22 -7.20
CA SER A 13 10.93 21.17 -7.18
C SER A 13 10.47 20.80 -8.59
N SER A 14 10.32 21.77 -9.49
CA SER A 14 9.90 21.50 -10.88
C SER A 14 11.00 20.78 -11.69
N THR A 15 12.28 21.11 -11.46
CA THR A 15 13.40 20.41 -12.12
C THR A 15 13.60 18.99 -11.57
N MET A 16 13.28 18.74 -10.30
CA MET A 16 13.36 17.41 -9.71
C MET A 16 12.24 16.49 -10.26
N VAL A 17 11.02 17.01 -10.44
CA VAL A 17 9.92 16.27 -11.07
C VAL A 17 10.19 16.03 -12.56
N LEU A 18 10.69 17.03 -13.32
CA LEU A 18 11.08 16.82 -14.71
C LEU A 18 12.30 15.89 -14.86
N GLY A 19 13.21 15.89 -13.89
CA GLY A 19 14.41 15.03 -13.89
C GLY A 19 14.06 13.54 -13.70
N MET A 20 12.99 13.22 -12.99
CA MET A 20 12.51 11.84 -12.84
C MET A 20 11.85 11.32 -14.12
N VAL A 21 11.21 12.19 -14.91
CA VAL A 21 10.58 11.79 -16.19
C VAL A 21 11.61 11.57 -17.31
N VAL A 22 12.85 12.06 -17.18
CA VAL A 22 13.88 11.98 -18.24
C VAL A 22 14.96 10.93 -17.95
N MET A 23 15.03 10.34 -16.78
CA MET A 23 15.80 9.12 -16.58
C MET A 23 14.98 7.93 -17.13
N GLY A 24 14.94 7.83 -18.46
CA GLY A 24 14.47 6.67 -19.20
C GLY A 24 15.32 5.43 -18.95
N GLY A 25 15.31 4.93 -17.75
CA GLY A 25 15.39 3.51 -17.50
C GLY A 25 13.97 3.02 -17.72
N SER A 26 13.70 2.38 -18.86
CA SER A 26 12.57 1.48 -18.94
C SER A 26 12.78 0.49 -17.82
N ALA A 27 12.07 0.65 -16.70
CA ALA A 27 11.75 -0.51 -15.90
C ALA A 27 11.14 -1.47 -16.92
N ALA A 28 11.79 -2.62 -17.15
CA ALA A 28 11.21 -3.62 -18.02
C ALA A 28 9.83 -3.89 -17.44
N GLY A 29 8.78 -3.52 -18.19
CA GLY A 29 7.41 -3.69 -17.72
C GLY A 29 7.19 -5.16 -17.38
N TYR A 30 6.27 -5.44 -16.50
CA TYR A 30 5.89 -6.80 -16.20
C TYR A 30 5.42 -7.53 -17.46
N GLN A 31 5.74 -8.82 -17.60
CA GLN A 31 5.46 -9.58 -18.81
C GLN A 31 3.96 -9.83 -19.03
N ASP A 32 3.20 -9.80 -17.94
CA ASP A 32 1.76 -10.06 -17.86
C ASP A 32 0.91 -8.78 -17.71
N VAL A 33 1.53 -7.60 -17.84
CA VAL A 33 0.84 -6.30 -17.81
C VAL A 33 1.11 -5.59 -19.13
N ASP A 34 0.08 -5.44 -19.95
CA ASP A 34 0.17 -4.80 -21.25
C ASP A 34 -0.77 -3.59 -21.36
N ALA A 35 -0.75 -2.93 -22.52
CA ALA A 35 -1.55 -1.74 -22.79
C ALA A 35 -3.07 -1.95 -22.74
N SER A 36 -3.56 -3.18 -22.64
CA SER A 36 -4.97 -3.49 -22.47
C SER A 36 -5.40 -3.50 -20.99
N ASN A 37 -4.45 -3.49 -20.06
CA ASN A 37 -4.73 -3.44 -18.64
C ASN A 37 -5.02 -2.00 -18.20
N ASP A 38 -6.23 -1.75 -17.73
CA ASP A 38 -6.69 -0.40 -17.30
C ASP A 38 -5.84 0.20 -16.17
N ASN A 39 -5.10 -0.63 -15.42
CA ASN A 39 -4.25 -0.21 -14.32
C ASN A 39 -2.75 -0.20 -14.69
N GLN A 40 -2.37 -0.40 -15.95
CA GLN A 40 -0.96 -0.48 -16.38
C GLN A 40 -0.14 0.70 -15.84
N GLU A 41 -0.58 1.93 -16.06
CA GLU A 41 0.13 3.12 -15.61
C GLU A 41 0.33 3.14 -14.08
N ALA A 42 -0.69 2.76 -13.31
CA ALA A 42 -0.60 2.69 -11.86
C ALA A 42 0.41 1.63 -11.39
N ILE A 43 0.40 0.46 -12.03
CA ILE A 43 1.33 -0.65 -11.75
C ILE A 43 2.78 -0.22 -12.04
N GLU A 44 3.02 0.38 -13.20
CA GLU A 44 4.34 0.88 -13.60
C GLU A 44 4.87 1.97 -12.64
N VAL A 45 4.00 2.87 -12.19
CA VAL A 45 4.36 3.90 -11.19
C VAL A 45 4.73 3.25 -9.85
N LEU A 46 3.92 2.32 -9.34
CA LEU A 46 4.18 1.63 -8.07
C LEU A 46 5.48 0.82 -8.12
N GLN A 47 5.80 0.22 -9.28
CA GLN A 47 7.07 -0.44 -9.53
C GLN A 47 8.23 0.56 -9.52
N ALA A 48 8.09 1.66 -10.26
CA ALA A 48 9.16 2.66 -10.41
C ALA A 48 9.55 3.33 -9.09
N VAL A 49 8.58 3.48 -8.18
CA VAL A 49 8.83 4.04 -6.83
C VAL A 49 9.16 2.96 -5.78
N GLY A 50 9.24 1.68 -6.17
CA GLY A 50 9.67 0.58 -5.29
C GLY A 50 8.63 0.13 -4.27
N ILE A 51 7.34 0.47 -4.47
CA ILE A 51 6.25 0.04 -3.58
C ILE A 51 5.81 -1.39 -3.87
N MET A 52 5.78 -1.78 -5.15
CA MET A 52 5.45 -3.13 -5.61
C MET A 52 6.55 -3.67 -6.53
N SER A 53 6.92 -4.93 -6.38
CA SER A 53 8.05 -5.54 -7.10
C SER A 53 7.67 -6.74 -7.99
N GLY A 54 6.38 -7.04 -8.12
CA GLY A 54 5.92 -8.24 -8.81
C GLY A 54 5.89 -9.48 -7.90
N VAL A 55 5.47 -10.62 -8.46
CA VAL A 55 5.20 -11.85 -7.69
C VAL A 55 6.26 -12.93 -7.85
N ASP A 56 7.14 -12.81 -8.87
CA ASP A 56 8.17 -13.80 -9.15
C ASP A 56 9.43 -13.20 -9.81
N ASP A 57 10.48 -14.03 -9.91
CA ASP A 57 11.74 -13.67 -10.56
C ASP A 57 11.63 -13.66 -12.11
N ALA A 58 10.52 -14.14 -12.67
CA ALA A 58 10.27 -14.11 -14.12
C ALA A 58 9.76 -12.73 -14.58
N GLY A 59 9.45 -11.83 -13.68
CA GLY A 59 8.98 -10.48 -13.97
C GLY A 59 7.48 -10.43 -14.25
N ASN A 60 6.69 -11.23 -13.52
CA ASN A 60 5.23 -11.16 -13.53
C ASN A 60 4.71 -10.32 -12.35
N PHE A 61 3.59 -9.64 -12.59
CA PHE A 61 2.87 -8.86 -11.58
C PHE A 61 1.64 -9.61 -11.06
N ASN A 62 1.02 -10.43 -11.89
CA ASN A 62 -0.23 -11.15 -11.64
C ASN A 62 -1.41 -10.20 -11.35
N PRO A 63 -1.79 -9.32 -12.29
CA PRO A 63 -2.79 -8.27 -12.07
C PRO A 63 -4.18 -8.80 -11.70
N ASP A 64 -4.50 -10.04 -12.09
CA ASP A 64 -5.76 -10.72 -11.78
C ASP A 64 -5.68 -11.55 -10.48
N GLY A 65 -4.52 -11.57 -9.84
CA GLY A 65 -4.29 -12.31 -8.60
C GLY A 65 -4.84 -11.60 -7.37
N SER A 66 -5.20 -12.39 -6.38
CA SER A 66 -5.59 -11.87 -5.07
C SER A 66 -4.37 -11.63 -4.20
N LEU A 67 -4.37 -10.52 -3.47
CA LEU A 67 -3.33 -10.16 -2.53
C LEU A 67 -3.63 -10.79 -1.16
N THR A 68 -2.61 -11.34 -0.51
CA THR A 68 -2.72 -11.78 0.88
C THR A 68 -2.57 -10.60 1.84
N ARG A 69 -2.98 -10.81 3.08
CA ARG A 69 -2.83 -9.80 4.12
C ARG A 69 -1.37 -9.55 4.50
N ASN A 70 -0.50 -10.57 4.38
CA ASN A 70 0.95 -10.43 4.53
C ASN A 70 1.54 -9.55 3.43
N GLU A 71 1.19 -9.78 2.18
CA GLU A 71 1.67 -9.00 1.03
C GLU A 71 1.19 -7.55 1.10
N MET A 72 -0.06 -7.31 1.54
CA MET A 72 -0.53 -5.96 1.77
C MET A 72 0.28 -5.22 2.85
N ALA A 73 0.73 -5.92 3.90
CA ALA A 73 1.60 -5.30 4.90
C ALA A 73 2.96 -4.90 4.31
N VAL A 74 3.53 -5.69 3.38
CA VAL A 74 4.74 -5.31 2.63
C VAL A 74 4.50 -4.05 1.81
N VAL A 75 3.41 -4.01 1.03
CA VAL A 75 3.02 -2.83 0.23
C VAL A 75 2.89 -1.59 1.11
N MET A 76 2.20 -1.71 2.25
CA MET A 76 2.01 -0.58 3.17
C MET A 76 3.31 -0.12 3.82
N ALA A 77 4.20 -1.04 4.18
CA ALA A 77 5.49 -0.70 4.76
C ALA A 77 6.38 0.07 3.77
N HIS A 78 6.38 -0.33 2.49
CA HIS A 78 7.07 0.40 1.44
C HIS A 78 6.41 1.75 1.13
N LEU A 79 5.08 1.78 1.01
CA LEU A 79 4.30 3.01 0.75
C LEU A 79 4.57 4.09 1.79
N LEU A 80 4.67 3.70 3.06
CA LEU A 80 4.90 4.61 4.19
C LEU A 80 6.39 4.80 4.50
N ASN A 81 7.27 4.13 3.75
CA ASN A 81 8.72 4.15 3.99
C ASN A 81 9.07 3.81 5.46
N LEU A 82 8.43 2.76 6.01
CA LEU A 82 8.66 2.34 7.38
C LEU A 82 10.04 1.69 7.53
N ASP A 83 10.68 1.89 8.68
CA ASP A 83 11.92 1.21 9.03
C ASP A 83 11.60 -0.23 9.53
N TYR A 84 11.18 -1.10 8.61
CA TYR A 84 10.87 -2.50 8.92
C TYR A 84 12.13 -3.30 9.30
N ASP A 85 13.32 -2.86 8.92
CA ASP A 85 14.58 -3.51 9.32
C ASP A 85 14.80 -3.44 10.83
N TYR A 86 14.31 -2.40 11.49
CA TYR A 86 14.31 -2.29 12.95
C TYR A 86 13.53 -3.44 13.62
N TYR A 87 12.55 -4.01 12.93
CA TYR A 87 11.69 -5.10 13.44
C TYR A 87 12.17 -6.49 13.03
N ARG A 88 13.38 -6.65 12.46
CA ARG A 88 13.95 -7.97 12.15
C ARG A 88 14.05 -8.82 13.41
N GLY A 89 13.51 -10.04 13.34
CA GLY A 89 13.44 -10.97 14.47
C GLY A 89 12.30 -10.71 15.45
N VAL A 90 11.47 -9.70 15.20
CA VAL A 90 10.24 -9.46 15.95
C VAL A 90 9.08 -10.12 15.22
N ASN A 91 8.47 -11.12 15.84
CA ASN A 91 7.24 -11.75 15.34
C ASN A 91 6.22 -11.79 16.48
N THR A 92 5.20 -10.93 16.37
CA THR A 92 4.14 -10.75 17.38
C THR A 92 3.00 -11.76 17.20
N PHE A 93 2.96 -12.45 16.06
CA PHE A 93 1.87 -13.35 15.69
C PHE A 93 2.42 -14.74 15.36
N THR A 94 1.68 -15.76 15.71
CA THR A 94 2.11 -17.15 15.53
C THR A 94 1.90 -17.70 14.11
N ASP A 95 1.14 -17.00 13.30
CA ASP A 95 0.75 -17.36 11.93
C ASP A 95 1.39 -16.46 10.85
N VAL A 96 2.34 -15.63 11.20
CA VAL A 96 3.08 -14.79 10.25
C VAL A 96 4.43 -15.44 9.93
N PRO A 97 4.75 -15.70 8.66
CA PRO A 97 6.03 -16.26 8.28
C PRO A 97 7.18 -15.24 8.47
N ASP A 98 8.40 -15.74 8.65
CA ASP A 98 9.58 -14.90 8.94
C ASP A 98 9.82 -13.79 7.93
N TRP A 99 9.53 -14.02 6.65
CA TRP A 99 9.72 -13.03 5.60
C TRP A 99 8.76 -11.82 5.74
N ALA A 100 7.54 -12.05 6.24
CA ALA A 100 6.51 -11.02 6.41
C ALA A 100 6.59 -10.34 7.80
N ALA A 101 7.14 -11.03 8.79
CA ALA A 101 7.12 -10.59 10.19
C ALA A 101 7.61 -9.16 10.42
N PRO A 102 8.75 -8.69 9.85
CA PRO A 102 9.21 -7.32 10.07
C PRO A 102 8.25 -6.27 9.49
N TYR A 103 7.65 -6.53 8.33
CA TYR A 103 6.69 -5.61 7.71
C TYR A 103 5.38 -5.54 8.49
N VAL A 104 4.87 -6.69 8.92
CA VAL A 104 3.67 -6.76 9.77
C VAL A 104 3.91 -6.05 11.09
N ALA A 105 5.06 -6.28 11.75
CA ALA A 105 5.40 -5.63 13.01
C ALA A 105 5.50 -4.11 12.86
N ALA A 106 6.13 -3.61 11.80
CA ALA A 106 6.20 -2.18 11.49
C ALA A 106 4.80 -1.57 11.27
N CYS A 107 3.96 -2.21 10.45
CA CYS A 107 2.60 -1.74 10.21
C CYS A 107 1.71 -1.76 11.47
N VAL A 108 1.91 -2.72 12.37
CA VAL A 108 1.21 -2.77 13.67
C VAL A 108 1.67 -1.64 14.59
N ALA A 109 2.98 -1.38 14.65
CA ALA A 109 3.53 -0.30 15.47
C ALA A 109 3.01 1.08 15.03
N GLU A 110 2.82 1.28 13.72
CA GLU A 110 2.23 2.51 13.14
C GLU A 110 0.69 2.53 13.19
N GLY A 111 0.06 1.49 13.74
CA GLY A 111 -1.39 1.42 13.84
C GLY A 111 -2.13 1.22 12.50
N VAL A 112 -1.41 0.94 11.41
CA VAL A 112 -1.98 0.72 10.07
C VAL A 112 -2.80 -0.56 10.01
N THR A 113 -2.36 -1.60 10.73
CA THR A 113 -3.03 -2.89 10.84
C THR A 113 -3.03 -3.39 12.28
N ALA A 114 -3.76 -4.48 12.53
CA ALA A 114 -3.81 -5.16 13.83
C ALA A 114 -4.05 -6.66 13.61
N GLY A 115 -3.84 -7.46 14.65
CA GLY A 115 -4.21 -8.87 14.64
C GLY A 115 -5.73 -9.10 14.62
N ILE A 116 -6.12 -10.32 14.30
CA ILE A 116 -7.53 -10.78 14.28
C ILE A 116 -7.96 -11.43 15.61
N GLY A 117 -7.12 -11.37 16.63
CA GLY A 117 -7.33 -11.99 17.93
C GLY A 117 -6.55 -13.28 18.12
N ASN A 118 -6.53 -13.79 19.35
CA ASN A 118 -5.86 -15.05 19.73
C ASN A 118 -4.39 -15.18 19.33
N GLY A 119 -3.65 -14.07 19.21
CA GLY A 119 -2.27 -14.06 18.75
C GLY A 119 -2.08 -14.31 17.25
N LEU A 120 -3.15 -14.18 16.45
CA LEU A 120 -3.15 -14.40 15.02
C LEU A 120 -3.26 -13.07 14.27
N TYR A 121 -2.61 -13.01 13.10
CA TYR A 121 -2.70 -11.92 12.13
C TYR A 121 -3.65 -12.23 10.98
N GLY A 122 -3.79 -13.49 10.62
CA GLY A 122 -4.54 -13.93 9.44
C GLY A 122 -3.77 -13.64 8.13
N GLY A 123 -2.44 -13.74 8.17
CA GLY A 123 -1.55 -13.24 7.12
C GLY A 123 -1.71 -13.88 5.76
N ASP A 124 -2.00 -15.19 5.71
CA ASP A 124 -2.17 -15.94 4.46
C ASP A 124 -3.61 -15.84 3.88
N GLN A 125 -4.50 -15.17 4.60
CA GLN A 125 -5.85 -14.91 4.07
C GLN A 125 -5.79 -13.85 2.98
N GLN A 126 -6.59 -14.06 1.92
CA GLN A 126 -6.79 -13.03 0.91
C GLN A 126 -7.41 -11.79 1.55
N ILE A 127 -6.83 -10.61 1.26
CA ILE A 127 -7.33 -9.34 1.79
C ILE A 127 -8.51 -8.86 0.96
N THR A 128 -9.58 -8.44 1.61
CA THR A 128 -10.72 -7.83 0.90
C THR A 128 -10.43 -6.35 0.60
N ALA A 129 -11.13 -5.79 -0.40
CA ALA A 129 -11.04 -4.37 -0.75
C ALA A 129 -11.34 -3.46 0.46
N ALA A 130 -12.30 -3.84 1.32
CA ALA A 130 -12.60 -3.11 2.55
C ALA A 130 -11.44 -3.14 3.55
N GLN A 131 -10.77 -4.29 3.71
CA GLN A 131 -9.61 -4.42 4.60
C GLN A 131 -8.41 -3.63 4.08
N ALA A 132 -8.11 -3.73 2.78
CA ALA A 132 -7.05 -2.96 2.14
C ALA A 132 -7.32 -1.46 2.23
N GLY A 133 -8.55 -1.04 1.93
CA GLY A 133 -9.00 0.35 2.06
C GLY A 133 -8.87 0.89 3.47
N LEU A 134 -9.18 0.06 4.49
CA LEU A 134 -8.98 0.44 5.89
C LEU A 134 -7.50 0.70 6.21
N MET A 135 -6.58 -0.15 5.75
CA MET A 135 -5.15 0.05 5.96
C MET A 135 -4.67 1.35 5.31
N VAL A 136 -5.08 1.63 4.08
CA VAL A 136 -4.76 2.88 3.38
C VAL A 136 -5.33 4.09 4.13
N MET A 137 -6.59 4.04 4.56
CA MET A 137 -7.21 5.15 5.27
C MET A 137 -6.59 5.40 6.64
N LYS A 138 -6.18 4.35 7.37
CA LYS A 138 -5.43 4.51 8.63
C LYS A 138 -4.08 5.20 8.39
N ALA A 139 -3.38 4.85 7.32
CA ALA A 139 -2.16 5.54 6.89
C ALA A 139 -2.39 7.03 6.56
N LEU A 140 -3.58 7.37 6.06
CA LEU A 140 -4.01 8.76 5.81
C LEU A 140 -4.50 9.48 7.07
N GLY A 141 -4.50 8.84 8.23
CA GLY A 141 -4.92 9.44 9.51
C GLY A 141 -6.42 9.30 9.83
N TYR A 142 -7.18 8.52 9.07
CA TYR A 142 -8.55 8.17 9.41
C TYR A 142 -8.59 7.01 10.41
N PHE A 143 -9.71 6.85 11.11
CA PHE A 143 -9.96 5.71 12.00
C PHE A 143 -8.88 5.49 13.07
N GLN A 144 -8.45 6.56 13.70
CA GLN A 144 -7.43 6.51 14.75
C GLN A 144 -7.98 6.03 16.09
N ASN A 145 -9.30 6.13 16.30
CA ASN A 145 -9.97 5.73 17.53
C ASN A 145 -11.04 4.68 17.26
N GLN A 146 -11.31 3.83 18.26
CA GLN A 146 -12.33 2.76 18.15
C GLN A 146 -13.73 3.32 17.85
N GLU A 147 -14.07 4.46 18.39
CA GLU A 147 -15.34 5.16 18.19
C GLU A 147 -15.56 5.66 16.75
N ASP A 148 -14.48 5.84 15.97
CA ASP A 148 -14.56 6.25 14.56
C ASP A 148 -15.27 5.19 13.69
N PHE A 149 -15.28 3.93 14.12
CA PHE A 149 -15.90 2.82 13.40
C PHE A 149 -17.41 2.67 13.65
N GLY A 150 -17.93 3.24 14.73
CA GLY A 150 -19.31 2.99 15.14
C GLY A 150 -19.55 1.51 15.48
N SER A 151 -20.67 0.96 15.02
CA SER A 151 -21.05 -0.43 15.28
C SER A 151 -20.52 -1.45 14.25
N ASP A 152 -20.08 -0.98 13.08
CA ASP A 152 -19.63 -1.83 11.97
C ASP A 152 -18.47 -1.14 11.23
N TRP A 153 -17.28 -1.71 11.40
CA TRP A 153 -16.07 -1.18 10.81
C TRP A 153 -16.06 -1.24 9.27
N GLN A 154 -16.66 -2.27 8.66
CA GLN A 154 -16.70 -2.40 7.21
C GLN A 154 -17.58 -1.31 6.61
N VAL A 155 -18.77 -1.10 7.18
CA VAL A 155 -19.69 -0.03 6.75
C VAL A 155 -19.06 1.35 6.92
N ALA A 156 -18.40 1.60 8.05
CA ALA A 156 -17.69 2.86 8.29
C ALA A 156 -16.57 3.08 7.27
N THR A 157 -15.76 2.04 7.01
CA THR A 157 -14.66 2.06 6.04
C THR A 157 -15.17 2.36 4.63
N ILE A 158 -16.17 1.62 4.15
CA ILE A 158 -16.72 1.79 2.80
C ILE A 158 -17.33 3.18 2.62
N ARG A 159 -18.06 3.66 3.63
CA ARG A 159 -18.64 5.01 3.61
C ARG A 159 -17.57 6.07 3.47
N GLN A 160 -16.52 6.01 4.29
CA GLN A 160 -15.45 7.00 4.26
C GLN A 160 -14.63 6.89 2.97
N ALA A 161 -14.34 5.67 2.51
CA ALA A 161 -13.66 5.41 1.25
C ALA A 161 -14.44 5.99 0.05
N SER A 162 -15.76 5.82 0.04
CA SER A 162 -16.62 6.41 -0.99
C SER A 162 -16.64 7.94 -0.93
N TYR A 163 -16.64 8.51 0.27
CA TYR A 163 -16.63 9.97 0.45
C TYR A 163 -15.35 10.62 -0.11
N ILE A 164 -14.20 9.96 0.01
CA ILE A 164 -12.91 10.44 -0.51
C ILE A 164 -12.57 9.90 -1.91
N ASN A 165 -13.50 9.18 -2.55
CA ASN A 165 -13.32 8.54 -3.85
C ASN A 165 -12.13 7.54 -3.90
N LEU A 166 -11.82 6.86 -2.78
CA LEU A 166 -10.71 5.92 -2.69
C LEU A 166 -10.87 4.74 -3.66
N PHE A 167 -12.11 4.31 -3.89
CA PHE A 167 -12.45 3.21 -4.79
C PHE A 167 -12.89 3.67 -6.19
N ASP A 168 -12.66 4.94 -6.56
CA ASP A 168 -12.96 5.40 -7.91
C ASP A 168 -12.10 4.62 -8.91
N LYS A 169 -12.75 4.11 -9.97
CA LYS A 169 -12.15 3.24 -10.99
C LYS A 169 -11.60 1.90 -10.50
N VAL A 170 -11.80 1.56 -9.23
CA VAL A 170 -11.54 0.21 -8.73
C VAL A 170 -12.80 -0.61 -8.89
N ASN A 171 -12.70 -1.79 -9.52
CA ASN A 171 -13.82 -2.73 -9.61
C ASN A 171 -14.06 -3.35 -8.23
N SER A 172 -14.81 -2.65 -7.38
CA SER A 172 -14.94 -3.02 -5.98
C SER A 172 -16.34 -3.49 -5.64
N ASN A 173 -16.47 -4.78 -5.53
CA ASN A 173 -17.28 -5.31 -4.45
C ASN A 173 -16.41 -5.23 -3.17
N ALA A 174 -16.84 -4.51 -2.15
CA ALA A 174 -16.06 -4.29 -0.93
C ALA A 174 -15.72 -5.60 -0.17
N GLU A 175 -16.42 -6.68 -0.47
CA GLU A 175 -16.19 -8.03 0.05
C GLU A 175 -15.35 -8.90 -0.90
N SER A 176 -15.02 -8.41 -2.12
CA SER A 176 -14.13 -9.12 -3.03
C SER A 176 -12.68 -9.09 -2.52
N ALA A 177 -12.02 -10.21 -2.66
CA ALA A 177 -10.58 -10.32 -2.44
C ALA A 177 -9.82 -9.90 -3.70
#